data_5256c337ee0ee19e602cf0ad137bd89e
#
_entry.id   5256c337ee0ee19e602cf0ad137bd89e
#
_cell.length_a   1.000
_cell.length_b   1.000
_cell.length_c   1.000
_cell.angle_alpha   90.00
_cell.angle_beta   90.00
_cell.angle_gamma   90.00
#
_symmetry.space_group_name_H-M   'P 1'
#
loop_
_entity.id
_entity.type
_entity.pdbx_description
1 polymer ?
#
loop_
_entity_poly.entity_id
_entity_poly.type
_entity_poly.pdbx_seq_one_letter_code
_entity_poly.pdbx_strand_id
1 'polypeptide(L)'
;MLSEFIYNISPYFLKVSIASNYGYYLKYLRHSGRFYKYIEEALQRESWSEEKWSYWQEERLAYFLDIAYKNVPFYRHYWENQRKKVTNSSHELIENWPVLNKKSIQNKPELFINKKYKKHQLISEYTSGS
;
A
#
# COMPACT_ATOMS: atom_id res chain seq x y z
N MET A 1 -18.07 -14.98 -11.66
CA MET A 1 -18.96 -15.79 -12.51
C MET A 1 -20.23 -16.21 -11.76
N LEU A 2 -20.20 -17.04 -10.70
CA LEU A 2 -21.41 -17.46 -9.97
C LEU A 2 -22.15 -16.28 -9.29
N SER A 3 -21.41 -15.36 -8.70
CA SER A 3 -21.96 -14.15 -8.06
C SER A 3 -22.63 -13.19 -9.04
N GLU A 4 -22.09 -13.02 -10.23
CA GLU A 4 -22.67 -12.19 -11.30
C GLU A 4 -23.93 -12.80 -11.85
N PHE A 5 -23.94 -14.13 -12.04
CA PHE A 5 -25.14 -14.85 -12.50
C PHE A 5 -26.28 -14.70 -11.50
N ILE A 6 -26.03 -14.95 -10.21
CA ILE A 6 -27.03 -14.80 -9.14
C ILE A 6 -27.54 -13.35 -9.07
N TYR A 7 -26.66 -12.37 -9.19
CA TYR A 7 -27.05 -10.98 -9.19
C TYR A 7 -27.98 -10.65 -10.38
N ASN A 8 -27.65 -11.13 -11.58
CA ASN A 8 -28.40 -10.81 -12.80
C ASN A 8 -29.82 -11.39 -12.82
N ILE A 9 -30.05 -12.57 -12.24
CA ILE A 9 -31.40 -13.19 -12.16
C ILE A 9 -32.22 -12.73 -10.95
N SER A 10 -31.61 -11.98 -10.02
CA SER A 10 -32.29 -11.52 -8.81
C SER A 10 -33.33 -10.44 -9.10
N PRO A 11 -34.48 -10.40 -8.40
CA PRO A 11 -35.45 -9.31 -8.46
C PRO A 11 -34.80 -7.97 -8.08
N TYR A 12 -35.39 -6.87 -8.64
CA TYR A 12 -34.81 -5.52 -8.45
C TYR A 12 -34.58 -5.14 -6.97
N PHE A 13 -35.52 -5.43 -6.09
CA PHE A 13 -35.41 -5.09 -4.67
C PHE A 13 -34.23 -5.82 -3.99
N LEU A 14 -33.94 -7.06 -4.40
CA LEU A 14 -32.76 -7.79 -3.91
C LEU A 14 -31.45 -7.19 -4.43
N LYS A 15 -31.41 -6.77 -5.69
CA LYS A 15 -30.25 -6.07 -6.26
C LYS A 15 -29.92 -4.79 -5.48
N VAL A 16 -30.95 -3.98 -5.22
CA VAL A 16 -30.78 -2.74 -4.42
C VAL A 16 -30.30 -3.05 -3.02
N SER A 17 -30.89 -4.06 -2.36
CA SER A 17 -30.49 -4.45 -1.02
C SER A 17 -29.03 -4.94 -0.97
N ILE A 18 -28.61 -5.79 -1.90
CA ILE A 18 -27.22 -6.28 -1.98
C ILE A 18 -26.25 -5.11 -2.22
N ALA A 19 -26.56 -4.23 -3.18
CA ALA A 19 -25.71 -3.08 -3.49
C ALA A 19 -25.59 -2.12 -2.30
N SER A 20 -26.69 -1.85 -1.60
CA SER A 20 -26.72 -0.97 -0.43
C SER A 20 -25.91 -1.55 0.74
N ASN A 21 -26.09 -2.84 1.03
CA ASN A 21 -25.33 -3.52 2.08
C ASN A 21 -23.83 -3.57 1.76
N TYR A 22 -23.49 -3.83 0.51
CA TYR A 22 -22.09 -3.80 0.06
C TYR A 22 -21.50 -2.38 0.15
N GLY A 23 -22.24 -1.36 -0.25
CA GLY A 23 -21.83 0.04 -0.08
C GLY A 23 -21.63 0.42 1.39
N TYR A 24 -22.53 -0.03 2.28
CA TYR A 24 -22.38 0.18 3.71
C TYR A 24 -21.13 -0.54 4.29
N TYR A 25 -20.90 -1.77 3.87
CA TYR A 25 -19.70 -2.52 4.24
C TYR A 25 -18.41 -1.80 3.79
N LEU A 26 -18.36 -1.31 2.55
CA LEU A 26 -17.22 -0.53 2.04
C LEU A 26 -17.04 0.77 2.83
N LYS A 27 -18.13 1.47 3.16
CA LYS A 27 -18.08 2.66 4.01
C LYS A 27 -17.48 2.34 5.38
N TYR A 28 -17.90 1.26 6.01
CA TYR A 28 -17.34 0.81 7.29
C TYR A 28 -15.86 0.49 7.21
N LEU A 29 -15.42 -0.21 6.16
CA LEU A 29 -14.00 -0.52 5.95
C LEU A 29 -13.15 0.74 5.75
N ARG A 30 -13.65 1.70 4.99
CA ARG A 30 -12.94 2.95 4.67
C ARG A 30 -12.92 3.94 5.83
N HIS A 31 -13.99 4.00 6.63
CA HIS A 31 -14.17 4.97 7.70
C HIS A 31 -14.14 4.32 9.09
N SER A 32 -13.28 3.33 9.29
CA SER A 32 -13.04 2.71 10.60
C SER A 32 -12.42 3.71 11.58
N GLY A 33 -12.38 3.38 12.87
CA GLY A 33 -11.80 4.24 13.90
C GLY A 33 -10.35 4.66 13.61
N ARG A 34 -9.56 3.83 12.91
CA ARG A 34 -8.21 4.18 12.45
C ARG A 34 -8.19 5.32 11.43
N PHE A 35 -9.20 5.39 10.55
CA PHE A 35 -9.31 6.46 9.56
C PHE A 35 -9.43 7.83 10.24
N TYR A 36 -10.31 7.97 11.22
CA TYR A 36 -10.47 9.23 11.95
C TYR A 36 -9.21 9.61 12.72
N LYS A 37 -8.53 8.66 13.32
CA LYS A 37 -7.24 8.88 13.96
C LYS A 37 -6.20 9.43 12.98
N TYR A 38 -6.10 8.86 11.77
CA TYR A 38 -5.16 9.36 10.76
C TYR A 38 -5.52 10.75 10.24
N ILE A 39 -6.82 11.08 10.14
CA ILE A 39 -7.24 12.45 9.80
C ILE A 39 -6.81 13.42 10.89
N GLU A 40 -7.07 13.10 12.15
CA GLU A 40 -6.68 13.95 13.27
C GLU A 40 -5.16 14.18 13.31
N GLU A 41 -4.39 13.11 13.18
CA GLU A 41 -2.93 13.21 13.07
C GLU A 41 -2.48 14.04 11.85
N ALA A 42 -3.19 13.97 10.72
CA ALA A 42 -2.90 14.76 9.53
C ALA A 42 -3.16 16.24 9.77
N LEU A 43 -4.31 16.58 10.37
CA LEU A 43 -4.65 17.96 10.72
C LEU A 43 -3.68 18.58 11.74
N GLN A 44 -3.25 17.79 12.72
CA GLN A 44 -2.22 18.26 13.67
C GLN A 44 -0.90 18.59 12.97
N ARG A 45 -0.55 17.86 11.92
CA ARG A 45 0.68 18.11 11.14
C ARG A 45 0.65 19.42 10.34
N GLU A 46 -0.53 19.96 10.02
CA GLU A 46 -0.64 21.25 9.30
C GLU A 46 0.00 22.41 10.04
N SER A 47 0.04 22.34 11.37
CA SER A 47 0.65 23.38 12.24
C SER A 47 2.12 23.14 12.59
N TRP A 48 2.76 22.13 12.01
CA TRP A 48 4.13 21.79 12.35
C TRP A 48 5.15 22.74 11.70
N SER A 49 6.25 23.02 12.42
CA SER A 49 7.40 23.70 11.83
C SER A 49 8.09 22.83 10.77
N GLU A 50 8.85 23.46 9.88
CA GLU A 50 9.64 22.79 8.85
C GLU A 50 10.61 21.76 9.45
N GLU A 51 11.27 22.10 10.56
CA GLU A 51 12.18 21.19 11.26
C GLU A 51 11.45 19.93 11.76
N LYS A 52 10.25 20.10 12.33
CA LYS A 52 9.45 18.97 12.81
C LYS A 52 8.95 18.09 11.66
N TRP A 53 8.62 18.71 10.52
CA TRP A 53 8.27 17.98 9.30
C TRP A 53 9.44 17.18 8.77
N SER A 54 10.64 17.79 8.67
CA SER A 54 11.85 17.11 8.19
C SER A 54 12.18 15.90 9.06
N TYR A 55 12.22 16.08 10.37
CA TYR A 55 12.47 14.98 11.30
C TYR A 55 11.47 13.83 11.14
N TRP A 56 10.18 14.14 11.06
CA TRP A 56 9.15 13.13 10.89
C TRP A 56 9.25 12.41 9.54
N GLN A 57 9.60 13.12 8.47
CA GLN A 57 9.80 12.52 7.15
C GLN A 57 10.98 11.55 7.15
N GLU A 58 12.09 11.91 7.75
CA GLU A 58 13.27 11.06 7.89
C GLU A 58 12.96 9.78 8.67
N GLU A 59 12.29 9.92 9.82
CA GLU A 59 11.88 8.79 10.63
C GLU A 59 10.92 7.85 9.88
N ARG A 60 9.95 8.43 9.15
CA ARG A 60 9.00 7.64 8.35
C ARG A 60 9.67 6.97 7.17
N LEU A 61 10.60 7.64 6.51
CA LEU A 61 11.37 7.07 5.41
C LEU A 61 12.19 5.88 5.89
N ALA A 62 12.97 6.03 6.95
CA ALA A 62 13.75 4.95 7.54
C ALA A 62 12.87 3.75 7.91
N TYR A 63 11.71 3.99 8.52
CA TYR A 63 10.73 2.95 8.84
C TYR A 63 10.21 2.21 7.60
N PHE A 64 9.89 2.91 6.51
CA PHE A 64 9.41 2.28 5.28
C PHE A 64 10.51 1.48 4.59
N LEU A 65 11.72 1.98 4.55
CA LEU A 65 12.85 1.30 3.95
C LEU A 65 13.21 0.03 4.74
N ASP A 66 13.15 0.07 6.08
CA ASP A 66 13.33 -1.11 6.93
C ASP A 66 12.26 -2.18 6.67
N ILE A 67 10.99 -1.77 6.56
CA ILE A 67 9.90 -2.70 6.18
C ILE A 67 10.13 -3.29 4.79
N ALA A 68 10.54 -2.48 3.82
CA ALA A 68 10.82 -2.93 2.47
C ALA A 68 11.93 -3.97 2.46
N TYR A 69 13.03 -3.71 3.15
CA TYR A 69 14.14 -4.65 3.30
C TYR A 69 13.72 -5.96 3.97
N LYS A 70 13.00 -5.89 5.09
CA LYS A 70 12.63 -7.07 5.87
C LYS A 70 11.56 -7.92 5.20
N ASN A 71 10.59 -7.31 4.54
CA ASN A 71 9.35 -7.99 4.19
C ASN A 71 9.04 -8.07 2.70
N VAL A 72 9.73 -7.30 1.84
CA VAL A 72 9.48 -7.31 0.39
C VAL A 72 10.61 -8.03 -0.34
N PRO A 73 10.33 -9.18 -1.00
CA PRO A 73 11.36 -10.04 -1.61
C PRO A 73 12.28 -9.32 -2.60
N PHE A 74 11.72 -8.46 -3.44
CA PHE A 74 12.49 -7.70 -4.44
C PHE A 74 13.56 -6.83 -3.77
N TYR A 75 13.19 -6.05 -2.76
CA TYR A 75 14.10 -5.14 -2.09
C TYR A 75 15.16 -5.87 -1.27
N ARG A 76 14.80 -6.97 -0.60
CA ARG A 76 15.78 -7.80 0.09
C ARG A 76 16.82 -8.36 -0.89
N HIS A 77 16.38 -8.96 -2.01
CA HIS A 77 17.26 -9.51 -3.02
C HIS A 77 18.16 -8.44 -3.63
N TYR A 78 17.60 -7.26 -3.94
CA TYR A 78 18.38 -6.13 -4.43
C TYR A 78 19.47 -5.72 -3.43
N TRP A 79 19.10 -5.56 -2.17
CA TRP A 79 20.04 -5.16 -1.13
C TRP A 79 21.20 -6.15 -0.98
N GLU A 80 20.90 -7.43 -0.93
CA GLU A 80 21.89 -8.48 -0.69
C GLU A 80 22.82 -8.71 -1.89
N ASN A 81 22.31 -8.58 -3.13
CA ASN A 81 22.99 -9.07 -4.32
C ASN A 81 23.30 -8.03 -5.40
N GLN A 82 22.60 -6.93 -5.47
CA GLN A 82 22.61 -6.03 -6.63
C GLN A 82 22.96 -4.57 -6.29
N ARG A 83 22.98 -4.17 -5.04
CA ARG A 83 23.28 -2.79 -4.67
C ARG A 83 24.68 -2.36 -5.15
N LYS A 84 24.76 -1.12 -5.65
CA LYS A 84 26.06 -0.51 -5.91
C LYS A 84 26.84 -0.32 -4.62
N LYS A 85 28.17 -0.42 -4.67
CA LYS A 85 29.02 -0.04 -3.54
C LYS A 85 28.81 1.45 -3.24
N VAL A 86 28.25 1.75 -2.08
CA VAL A 86 28.08 3.10 -1.55
C VAL A 86 28.94 3.26 -0.31
N THR A 87 29.40 4.47 -0.06
CA THR A 87 30.23 4.81 1.12
C THR A 87 29.48 4.55 2.44
N ASN A 88 28.17 4.77 2.42
CA ASN A 88 27.29 4.43 3.53
C ASN A 88 26.52 3.14 3.22
N SER A 89 26.62 2.15 4.08
CA SER A 89 26.00 0.83 3.89
C SER A 89 24.61 0.72 4.52
N SER A 90 24.06 1.78 5.10
CA SER A 90 22.73 1.75 5.71
C SER A 90 21.63 1.53 4.68
N HIS A 91 20.78 0.53 4.91
CA HIS A 91 19.60 0.30 4.09
C HIS A 91 18.49 1.35 4.33
N GLU A 92 18.63 2.16 5.35
CA GLU A 92 17.68 3.23 5.67
C GLU A 92 17.83 4.47 4.80
N LEU A 93 18.91 4.56 4.01
CA LEU A 93 19.15 5.66 3.10
C LEU A 93 18.53 5.38 1.72
N ILE A 94 17.63 6.25 1.28
CA ILE A 94 16.93 6.10 0.00
C ILE A 94 17.88 6.05 -1.21
N GLU A 95 19.02 6.72 -1.13
CA GLU A 95 20.06 6.75 -2.17
C GLU A 95 20.62 5.36 -2.51
N ASN A 96 20.51 4.44 -1.56
CA ASN A 96 20.97 3.06 -1.72
C ASN A 96 19.95 2.17 -2.44
N TRP A 97 18.75 2.67 -2.70
CA TRP A 97 17.66 1.90 -3.30
C TRP A 97 17.56 2.09 -4.81
N PRO A 98 17.03 1.10 -5.54
CA PRO A 98 16.93 1.18 -7.00
C PRO A 98 15.80 2.14 -7.41
N VAL A 99 16.03 2.87 -8.49
CA VAL A 99 14.93 3.49 -9.22
C VAL A 99 14.17 2.37 -9.95
N LEU A 100 12.89 2.22 -9.63
CA LEU A 100 12.07 1.16 -10.17
C LEU A 100 11.54 1.50 -11.57
N ASN A 101 11.74 0.57 -12.49
CA ASN A 101 11.11 0.63 -13.81
C ASN A 101 9.73 -0.05 -13.74
N LYS A 102 8.72 0.56 -14.36
CA LYS A 102 7.34 0.02 -14.45
C LYS A 102 7.33 -1.43 -14.96
N LYS A 103 8.15 -1.76 -15.95
CA LYS A 103 8.26 -3.13 -16.51
C LYS A 103 8.70 -4.17 -15.47
N SER A 104 9.58 -3.81 -14.55
CA SER A 104 10.04 -4.72 -13.50
C SER A 104 8.89 -5.12 -12.57
N ILE A 105 8.00 -4.18 -12.23
CA ILE A 105 6.82 -4.43 -11.40
C ILE A 105 5.79 -5.25 -12.17
N GLN A 106 5.55 -4.93 -13.44
CA GLN A 106 4.57 -5.63 -14.28
C GLN A 106 4.95 -7.08 -14.53
N ASN A 107 6.24 -7.38 -14.72
CA ASN A 107 6.71 -8.73 -15.04
C ASN A 107 6.64 -9.69 -13.85
N LYS A 108 6.86 -9.21 -12.63
CA LYS A 108 6.91 -10.03 -11.42
C LYS A 108 6.27 -9.30 -10.22
N PRO A 109 4.98 -8.97 -10.28
CA PRO A 109 4.31 -8.19 -9.22
C PRO A 109 4.37 -8.86 -7.85
N GLU A 110 4.41 -10.20 -7.80
CA GLU A 110 4.48 -10.97 -6.56
C GLU A 110 5.74 -10.71 -5.74
N LEU A 111 6.85 -10.29 -6.36
CA LEU A 111 8.09 -9.95 -5.65
C LEU A 111 7.98 -8.63 -4.89
N PHE A 112 7.03 -7.78 -5.24
CA PHE A 112 6.81 -6.47 -4.62
C PHE A 112 5.77 -6.50 -3.50
N ILE A 113 5.18 -7.66 -3.23
CA ILE A 113 4.19 -7.82 -2.17
C ILE A 113 4.90 -8.07 -0.84
N ASN A 114 4.50 -7.31 0.17
CA ASN A 114 4.97 -7.50 1.54
C ASN A 114 4.47 -8.85 2.09
N LYS A 115 5.39 -9.74 2.48
CA LYS A 115 5.11 -11.10 2.96
C LYS A 115 4.27 -11.19 4.24
N LYS A 116 4.09 -10.08 4.96
CA LYS A 116 3.20 -10.04 6.13
C LYS A 116 1.73 -10.17 5.74
N TYR A 117 1.37 -9.85 4.49
CA TYR A 117 0.00 -9.92 4.01
C TYR A 117 -0.22 -11.19 3.19
N LYS A 118 -1.30 -11.87 3.48
CA LYS A 118 -1.74 -13.02 2.67
C LYS A 118 -2.47 -12.51 1.43
N LYS A 119 -2.40 -13.26 0.33
CA LYS A 119 -2.98 -12.85 -0.96
C LYS A 119 -4.47 -12.47 -0.87
N HIS A 120 -5.25 -13.15 -0.03
CA HIS A 120 -6.68 -12.86 0.16
C HIS A 120 -6.97 -11.56 0.94
N GLN A 121 -5.95 -10.96 1.56
CA GLN A 121 -6.06 -9.68 2.26
C GLN A 121 -5.76 -8.48 1.34
N LEU A 122 -5.33 -8.76 0.11
CA LEU A 122 -4.98 -7.75 -0.88
C LEU A 122 -6.13 -7.58 -1.87
N ILE A 123 -6.43 -6.35 -2.22
CA ILE A 123 -7.39 -6.01 -3.26
C ILE A 123 -6.61 -5.74 -4.54
N SER A 124 -6.98 -6.44 -5.62
CA SER A 124 -6.43 -6.19 -6.95
C SER A 124 -7.34 -5.20 -7.67
N GLU A 125 -6.82 -4.04 -8.00
CA GLU A 125 -7.54 -3.02 -8.76
C GLU A 125 -6.77 -2.68 -10.05
N TYR A 126 -7.51 -2.48 -11.12
CA TYR A 126 -6.95 -2.03 -12.39
C TYR A 126 -7.27 -0.55 -12.55
N THR A 127 -6.24 0.25 -12.78
CA THR A 127 -6.44 1.65 -13.16
C THR A 127 -6.68 1.73 -14.66
N SER A 128 -7.69 2.49 -15.08
CA SER A 128 -7.97 2.78 -16.50
C SER A 128 -6.96 3.73 -17.16
N GLY A 129 -5.88 4.03 -16.50
CA GLY A 129 -4.81 4.88 -17.00
C GLY A 129 -3.80 4.09 -17.83
N SER A 130 -3.59 4.55 -19.02
CA SER A 130 -2.60 4.18 -20.06
C SER A 130 -1.28 3.64 -19.53
#